data_cd12d302e842bcbda967637da778b4ff
#
_entry.id   cd12d302e842bcbda967637da778b4ff
#
_cell.length_a   1.000
_cell.length_b   1.000
_cell.length_c   1.000
_cell.angle_alpha   90.00
_cell.angle_beta   90.00
_cell.angle_gamma   90.00
#
_symmetry.space_group_name_H-M   'P 1'
#
loop_
_entity.id
_entity.type
_entity.pdbx_description
1 polymer ?
#
loop_
_entity_poly.entity_id
_entity_poly.type
_entity_poly.pdbx_seq_one_letter_code
_entity_poly.pdbx_strand_id
1 'polypeptide(L)'
;MGSNKLINLCSLNVNGMHSKEKRNRVIEWVKTHVCSIAFLQETHIDENIEKDIRNNPKFEIVSSHGTSTSRGVSILLNKSLNFAILDKWEDKDGRLLLINIQIDDTIFTVVCIYAPNCKTARNTFFKRVSSILKEYGAGIPILGREGETSMKQ
;
A
#
# COMPACT_ATOMS: atom_id res chain seq x y z
N MET A 1 16.40 -24.18 2.74
CA MET A 1 17.26 -23.47 1.78
C MET A 1 16.54 -22.27 1.21
N GLY A 2 17.07 -21.11 1.48
CA GLY A 2 16.47 -19.90 0.99
C GLY A 2 16.65 -19.77 -0.51
N SER A 3 15.55 -19.80 -1.27
CA SER A 3 15.60 -19.30 -2.63
C SER A 3 15.82 -17.80 -2.56
N ASN A 4 16.73 -17.26 -3.35
CA ASN A 4 16.90 -15.82 -3.49
C ASN A 4 15.65 -15.23 -4.18
N LYS A 5 14.60 -15.02 -3.38
CA LYS A 5 13.38 -14.41 -3.89
C LYS A 5 13.61 -12.91 -4.02
N LEU A 6 13.47 -12.41 -5.23
CA LEU A 6 13.55 -10.98 -5.49
C LEU A 6 12.18 -10.36 -5.20
N ILE A 7 12.14 -9.43 -4.26
CA ILE A 7 10.92 -8.68 -3.95
C ILE A 7 11.04 -7.31 -4.59
N ASN A 8 10.21 -7.06 -5.60
CA ASN A 8 10.20 -5.78 -6.31
C ASN A 8 9.16 -4.86 -5.68
N LEU A 9 9.60 -3.67 -5.32
CA LEU A 9 8.75 -2.66 -4.67
C LEU A 9 8.46 -1.53 -5.64
N CYS A 10 7.21 -1.08 -5.68
CA CYS A 10 6.79 0.07 -6.47
C CYS A 10 5.96 1.00 -5.58
N SER A 11 6.09 2.29 -5.80
CA SER A 11 5.24 3.29 -5.14
C SER A 11 4.64 4.19 -6.20
N LEU A 12 3.32 4.41 -6.13
CA LEU A 12 2.60 5.12 -7.18
C LEU A 12 1.46 5.94 -6.57
N ASN A 13 1.49 7.25 -6.82
CA ASN A 13 0.32 8.09 -6.58
C ASN A 13 -0.66 7.88 -7.73
N VAL A 14 -1.79 7.23 -7.46
CA VAL A 14 -2.72 6.84 -8.52
C VAL A 14 -3.73 7.94 -8.86
N ASN A 15 -3.83 8.97 -8.02
CA ASN A 15 -4.72 10.12 -8.25
C ASN A 15 -6.17 9.68 -8.50
N GLY A 16 -6.64 8.78 -7.65
CA GLY A 16 -7.98 8.21 -7.76
C GLY A 16 -8.05 7.00 -8.68
N MET A 17 -8.66 5.92 -8.20
CA MET A 17 -8.90 4.72 -9.02
C MET A 17 -10.37 4.29 -8.89
N HIS A 18 -11.23 5.30 -8.97
CA HIS A 18 -12.67 5.14 -8.84
C HIS A 18 -13.30 4.42 -10.03
N SER A 19 -12.82 4.74 -11.23
CA SER A 19 -13.33 4.09 -12.44
C SER A 19 -12.64 2.76 -12.69
N LYS A 20 -13.38 1.85 -13.29
CA LYS A 20 -12.85 0.53 -13.66
C LYS A 20 -11.69 0.65 -14.66
N GLU A 21 -11.78 1.59 -15.59
CA GLU A 21 -10.72 1.86 -16.57
C GLU A 21 -9.42 2.25 -15.89
N LYS A 22 -9.50 3.14 -14.90
CA LYS A 22 -8.32 3.58 -14.16
C LYS A 22 -7.73 2.43 -13.34
N ARG A 23 -8.58 1.62 -12.68
CA ARG A 23 -8.11 0.45 -11.94
C ARG A 23 -7.36 -0.52 -12.85
N ASN A 24 -7.88 -0.77 -14.03
CA ASN A 24 -7.23 -1.65 -15.00
C ASN A 24 -5.87 -1.11 -15.42
N ARG A 25 -5.74 0.20 -15.62
CA ARG A 25 -4.45 0.83 -15.93
C ARG A 25 -3.45 0.70 -14.79
N VAL A 26 -3.89 0.86 -13.56
CA VAL A 26 -3.04 0.68 -12.37
C VAL A 26 -2.54 -0.77 -12.30
N ILE A 27 -3.43 -1.72 -12.43
CA ILE A 27 -3.08 -3.16 -12.41
C ILE A 27 -2.09 -3.49 -13.54
N GLU A 28 -2.33 -3.01 -14.76
CA GLU A 28 -1.41 -3.21 -15.87
C GLU A 28 -0.04 -2.59 -15.61
N TRP A 29 -0.01 -1.40 -15.03
CA TRP A 29 1.24 -0.73 -14.66
C TRP A 29 2.03 -1.58 -13.66
N VAL A 30 1.36 -2.09 -12.64
CA VAL A 30 1.96 -2.95 -11.62
C VAL A 30 2.50 -4.23 -12.24
N LYS A 31 1.74 -4.87 -13.14
CA LYS A 31 2.20 -6.07 -13.87
C LYS A 31 3.41 -5.79 -14.75
N THR A 32 3.36 -4.70 -15.51
CA THR A 32 4.43 -4.32 -16.45
C THR A 32 5.75 -4.06 -15.72
N HIS A 33 5.67 -3.48 -14.51
CA HIS A 33 6.86 -3.21 -13.70
C HIS A 33 7.25 -4.40 -12.81
N VAL A 34 6.56 -5.52 -12.94
CA VAL A 34 6.82 -6.76 -12.21
C VAL A 34 6.89 -6.51 -10.70
N CYS A 35 5.95 -5.73 -10.18
CA CYS A 35 5.91 -5.38 -8.76
C CYS A 35 5.39 -6.54 -7.92
N SER A 36 6.11 -6.84 -6.84
CA SER A 36 5.67 -7.80 -5.81
C SER A 36 4.76 -7.11 -4.80
N ILE A 37 5.17 -5.93 -4.35
CA ILE A 37 4.43 -5.09 -3.40
C ILE A 37 4.34 -3.70 -3.99
N ALA A 38 3.12 -3.20 -4.20
CA ALA A 38 2.88 -1.86 -4.71
C ALA A 38 2.22 -1.01 -3.63
N PHE A 39 2.83 0.14 -3.35
CA PHE A 39 2.32 1.15 -2.44
C PHE A 39 1.55 2.17 -3.24
N LEU A 40 0.24 2.28 -2.99
CA LEU A 40 -0.65 3.16 -3.75
C LEU A 40 -1.14 4.30 -2.85
N GLN A 41 -0.99 5.53 -3.31
CA GLN A 41 -1.47 6.70 -2.60
C GLN A 41 -2.57 7.39 -3.39
N GLU A 42 -3.43 8.13 -2.70
CA GLU A 42 -4.60 8.81 -3.27
C GLU A 42 -5.50 7.86 -4.04
N THR A 43 -5.86 6.74 -3.40
CA THR A 43 -6.64 5.69 -4.04
C THR A 43 -8.10 6.07 -4.24
N HIS A 44 -8.69 6.85 -3.32
CA HIS A 44 -10.09 7.31 -3.36
C HIS A 44 -11.09 6.17 -3.51
N ILE A 45 -10.81 5.02 -2.89
CA ILE A 45 -11.67 3.83 -3.01
C ILE A 45 -12.44 3.58 -1.72
N ASP A 46 -13.51 2.81 -1.85
CA ASP A 46 -14.31 2.30 -0.76
C ASP A 46 -14.25 0.77 -0.70
N GLU A 47 -15.00 0.17 0.22
CA GLU A 47 -15.05 -1.28 0.37
C GLU A 47 -15.55 -2.01 -0.88
N ASN A 48 -16.48 -1.42 -1.61
CA ASN A 48 -17.04 -2.04 -2.82
C ASN A 48 -16.00 -2.13 -3.93
N ILE A 49 -15.24 -1.05 -4.10
CA ILE A 49 -14.15 -1.02 -5.08
C ILE A 49 -13.03 -1.97 -4.66
N GLU A 50 -12.73 -2.01 -3.37
CA GLU A 50 -11.72 -2.94 -2.83
C GLU A 50 -12.10 -4.40 -3.14
N LYS A 51 -13.37 -4.78 -2.96
CA LYS A 51 -13.87 -6.11 -3.31
C LYS A 51 -13.72 -6.40 -4.80
N ASP A 52 -13.98 -5.41 -5.64
CA ASP A 52 -13.83 -5.55 -7.09
C ASP A 52 -12.36 -5.85 -7.47
N ILE A 53 -11.42 -5.16 -6.83
CA ILE A 53 -9.99 -5.40 -7.03
C ILE A 53 -9.60 -6.81 -6.55
N ARG A 54 -10.14 -7.26 -5.42
CA ARG A 54 -9.89 -8.61 -4.89
C ARG A 54 -10.37 -9.72 -5.80
N ASN A 55 -11.32 -9.44 -6.68
CA ASN A 55 -11.77 -10.42 -7.68
C ASN A 55 -10.66 -10.76 -8.67
N ASN A 56 -9.61 -9.96 -8.76
CA ASN A 56 -8.45 -10.31 -9.57
C ASN A 56 -7.66 -11.43 -8.87
N PRO A 57 -7.51 -12.61 -9.53
CA PRO A 57 -6.88 -13.76 -8.89
C PRO A 57 -5.39 -13.59 -8.61
N LYS A 58 -4.75 -12.58 -9.19
CA LYS A 58 -3.31 -12.37 -9.06
C LYS A 58 -2.92 -11.43 -7.93
N PHE A 59 -3.88 -10.66 -7.38
CA PHE A 59 -3.56 -9.63 -6.40
C PHE A 59 -4.46 -9.69 -5.18
N GLU A 60 -3.87 -9.36 -4.04
CA GLU A 60 -4.57 -9.02 -2.80
C GLU A 60 -4.38 -7.53 -2.55
N ILE A 61 -5.35 -6.89 -1.96
CA ILE A 61 -5.28 -5.47 -1.60
C ILE A 61 -5.69 -5.28 -0.15
N VAL A 62 -4.94 -4.42 0.55
CA VAL A 62 -5.27 -3.95 1.90
C VAL A 62 -5.28 -2.43 1.84
N SER A 63 -6.26 -1.80 2.45
CA SER A 63 -6.45 -0.36 2.32
C SER A 63 -6.78 0.32 3.64
N SER A 64 -6.37 1.59 3.75
CA SER A 64 -6.95 2.57 4.66
C SER A 64 -7.69 3.58 3.78
N HIS A 65 -9.00 3.64 3.93
CA HIS A 65 -9.84 4.41 3.04
C HIS A 65 -9.84 5.90 3.39
N GLY A 66 -9.67 6.76 2.37
CA GLY A 66 -9.96 8.17 2.49
C GLY A 66 -11.41 8.45 2.11
N THR A 67 -11.62 9.51 1.35
CA THR A 67 -12.93 9.83 0.77
C THR A 67 -12.93 9.48 -0.72
N SER A 68 -14.08 9.63 -1.37
CA SER A 68 -14.19 9.39 -2.82
C SER A 68 -13.39 10.41 -3.65
N THR A 69 -12.98 11.52 -3.05
CA THR A 69 -12.28 12.60 -3.76
C THR A 69 -10.90 12.91 -3.19
N SER A 70 -10.54 12.31 -2.05
CA SER A 70 -9.23 12.60 -1.44
C SER A 70 -8.74 11.45 -0.60
N ARG A 71 -7.41 11.37 -0.51
CA ARG A 71 -6.68 10.44 0.36
C ARG A 71 -6.95 8.97 0.03
N GLY A 72 -6.63 8.10 0.97
CA GLY A 72 -6.67 6.66 0.79
C GLY A 72 -5.31 6.12 0.40
N VAL A 73 -4.84 5.13 1.14
CA VAL A 73 -3.61 4.40 0.84
C VAL A 73 -3.91 2.92 0.76
N SER A 74 -3.25 2.24 -0.15
CA SER A 74 -3.42 0.80 -0.33
C SER A 74 -2.07 0.13 -0.52
N ILE A 75 -2.00 -1.12 -0.09
CA ILE A 75 -0.88 -2.01 -0.39
C ILE A 75 -1.44 -3.12 -1.27
N LEU A 76 -0.93 -3.22 -2.48
CA LEU A 76 -1.30 -4.24 -3.45
C LEU A 76 -0.22 -5.30 -3.45
N LEU A 77 -0.62 -6.55 -3.17
CA LEU A 77 0.31 -7.67 -3.04
C LEU A 77 0.10 -8.66 -4.18
N ASN A 78 1.18 -8.98 -4.88
CA ASN A 78 1.13 -10.03 -5.90
C ASN A 78 1.09 -11.39 -5.20
N LYS A 79 0.09 -12.20 -5.51
CA LYS A 79 -0.09 -13.51 -4.87
C LYS A 79 1.04 -14.50 -5.19
N SER A 80 1.82 -14.26 -6.24
CA SER A 80 3.02 -15.07 -6.53
C SER A 80 4.09 -14.94 -5.44
N LEU A 81 4.00 -13.91 -4.62
CA LEU A 81 4.91 -13.69 -3.50
C LEU A 81 4.75 -14.72 -2.38
N ASN A 82 3.60 -15.39 -2.35
CA ASN A 82 3.30 -16.44 -1.37
C ASN A 82 3.45 -15.96 0.08
N PHE A 83 2.68 -14.96 0.41
CA PHE A 83 2.70 -14.29 1.71
C PHE A 83 1.54 -14.73 2.59
N ALA A 84 1.69 -14.49 3.90
CA ALA A 84 0.60 -14.55 4.87
C ALA A 84 0.49 -13.20 5.58
N ILE A 85 -0.70 -12.60 5.60
CA ILE A 85 -0.94 -11.38 6.36
C ILE A 85 -1.22 -11.77 7.81
N LEU A 86 -0.38 -11.30 8.73
CA LEU A 86 -0.48 -11.63 10.15
C LEU A 86 -1.44 -10.68 10.87
N ASP A 87 -1.32 -9.38 10.62
CA ASP A 87 -2.21 -8.38 11.19
C ASP A 87 -2.14 -7.07 10.41
N LYS A 88 -3.03 -6.15 10.74
CA LYS A 88 -3.21 -4.89 10.06
C LYS A 88 -3.50 -3.78 11.06
N TRP A 89 -2.91 -2.61 10.86
CA TRP A 89 -3.27 -1.38 11.54
C TRP A 89 -3.50 -0.28 10.51
N GLU A 90 -4.56 0.51 10.68
CA GLU A 90 -4.86 1.61 9.78
C GLU A 90 -5.32 2.85 10.55
N ASP A 91 -5.03 4.02 10.03
CA ASP A 91 -5.65 5.24 10.54
C ASP A 91 -7.04 5.43 9.92
N LYS A 92 -7.78 6.40 10.43
CA LYS A 92 -9.12 6.72 9.93
C LYS A 92 -9.13 7.77 8.83
N ASP A 93 -7.96 8.33 8.54
CA ASP A 93 -7.83 9.45 7.63
C ASP A 93 -7.34 9.05 6.22
N GLY A 94 -7.06 7.77 6.00
CA GLY A 94 -6.56 7.31 4.71
C GLY A 94 -5.14 7.78 4.40
N ARG A 95 -4.30 7.93 5.43
CA ARG A 95 -2.91 8.39 5.27
C ARG A 95 -1.88 7.38 5.71
N LEU A 96 -2.27 6.39 6.50
CA LEU A 96 -1.33 5.46 7.11
C LEU A 96 -1.94 4.06 7.18
N LEU A 97 -1.22 3.11 6.61
CA LEU A 97 -1.58 1.70 6.64
C LEU A 97 -0.35 0.88 6.95
N LEU A 98 -0.45 0.01 7.94
CA LEU A 98 0.61 -0.92 8.32
C LEU A 98 0.07 -2.35 8.26
N ILE A 99 0.80 -3.24 7.62
CA ILE A 99 0.52 -4.68 7.68
C ILE A 99 1.80 -5.42 8.05
N ASN A 100 1.67 -6.45 8.88
CA ASN A 100 2.75 -7.40 9.10
C ASN A 100 2.49 -8.61 8.23
N ILE A 101 3.44 -8.95 7.40
CA ILE A 101 3.34 -10.10 6.49
C ILE A 101 4.52 -11.03 6.71
N GLN A 102 4.27 -12.31 6.52
CA GLN A 102 5.32 -13.32 6.54
C GLN A 102 5.53 -13.84 5.12
N ILE A 103 6.77 -13.79 4.68
CA ILE A 103 7.20 -14.35 3.39
C ILE A 103 8.30 -15.34 3.71
N ASP A 104 8.05 -16.63 3.43
CA ASP A 104 8.91 -17.72 3.87
C ASP A 104 9.12 -17.64 5.41
N ASP A 105 10.34 -17.53 5.90
CA ASP A 105 10.64 -17.47 7.34
C ASP A 105 10.82 -16.03 7.86
N THR A 106 10.58 -15.03 7.03
CA THR A 106 10.84 -13.64 7.37
C THR A 106 9.55 -12.86 7.53
N ILE A 107 9.46 -12.08 8.61
CA ILE A 107 8.34 -11.17 8.84
C ILE A 107 8.77 -9.76 8.42
N PHE A 108 7.93 -9.14 7.60
CA PHE A 108 8.10 -7.76 7.16
C PHE A 108 6.96 -6.90 7.71
N THR A 109 7.30 -5.69 8.13
CA THR A 109 6.31 -4.68 8.49
C THR A 109 6.22 -3.70 7.31
N VAL A 110 5.14 -3.82 6.55
CA VAL A 110 4.95 -3.05 5.32
C VAL A 110 4.05 -1.87 5.62
N VAL A 111 4.53 -0.67 5.35
CA VAL A 111 3.83 0.57 5.70
C VAL A 111 3.67 1.44 4.46
N CYS A 112 2.43 1.83 4.18
CA CYS A 112 2.13 2.78 3.11
C CYS A 112 1.65 4.08 3.74
N ILE A 113 2.28 5.20 3.36
CA ILE A 113 1.95 6.51 3.92
C ILE A 113 1.67 7.53 2.83
N TYR A 114 0.81 8.48 3.18
CA TYR A 114 0.54 9.67 2.40
C TYR A 114 0.64 10.89 3.31
N ALA A 115 1.81 11.51 3.32
CA ALA A 115 2.13 12.58 4.27
C ALA A 115 1.37 13.87 3.95
N PRO A 116 1.00 14.66 4.96
CA PRO A 116 0.42 15.99 4.73
C PRO A 116 1.39 16.93 4.01
N ASN A 117 0.87 17.90 3.26
CA ASN A 117 1.67 18.88 2.53
C ASN A 117 2.29 19.94 3.44
N CYS A 118 1.60 20.31 4.51
CA CYS A 118 2.08 21.31 5.46
C CYS A 118 3.27 20.75 6.25
N LYS A 119 4.38 21.51 6.29
CA LYS A 119 5.62 21.08 6.95
C LYS A 119 5.43 20.72 8.42
N THR A 120 4.69 21.54 9.17
CA THR A 120 4.44 21.29 10.59
C THR A 120 3.62 20.02 10.80
N ALA A 121 2.53 19.88 10.03
CA ALA A 121 1.69 18.68 10.07
C ALA A 121 2.46 17.44 9.64
N ARG A 122 3.35 17.58 8.65
CA ARG A 122 4.19 16.48 8.17
C ARG A 122 5.16 15.99 9.24
N ASN A 123 5.79 16.90 9.98
CA ASN A 123 6.69 16.53 11.06
C ASN A 123 5.96 15.77 12.17
N THR A 124 4.79 16.23 12.56
CA THR A 124 3.94 15.54 13.53
C THR A 124 3.52 14.16 13.01
N PHE A 125 3.17 14.09 11.74
CA PHE A 125 2.79 12.85 11.07
C PHE A 125 3.92 11.81 11.11
N PHE A 126 5.15 12.21 10.77
CA PHE A 126 6.27 11.27 10.78
C PHE A 126 6.61 10.78 12.20
N LYS A 127 6.45 11.62 13.21
CA LYS A 127 6.58 11.18 14.62
C LYS A 127 5.54 10.12 14.95
N ARG A 128 4.30 10.30 14.47
CA ARG A 128 3.23 9.33 14.66
C ARG A 128 3.55 8.02 13.92
N VAL A 129 4.08 8.08 12.71
CA VAL A 129 4.50 6.89 11.96
C VAL A 129 5.55 6.10 12.75
N SER A 130 6.54 6.79 13.32
CA SER A 130 7.56 6.14 14.15
C SER A 130 6.95 5.44 15.36
N SER A 131 6.00 6.07 16.03
CA SER A 131 5.31 5.48 17.19
C SER A 131 4.50 4.25 16.81
N ILE A 132 3.79 4.31 15.70
CA ILE A 132 2.99 3.19 15.18
C ILE A 132 3.89 2.02 14.80
N LEU A 133 5.01 2.29 14.14
CA LEU A 133 6.00 1.26 13.81
C LEU A 133 6.52 0.54 15.07
N LYS A 134 6.84 1.29 16.11
CA LYS A 134 7.33 0.72 17.38
C LYS A 134 6.28 -0.13 18.07
N GLU A 135 5.03 0.31 18.05
CA GLU A 135 3.94 -0.36 18.76
C GLU A 135 3.42 -1.60 18.01
N TYR A 136 3.26 -1.50 16.71
CA TYR A 136 2.58 -2.53 15.90
C TYR A 136 3.50 -3.30 14.97
N GLY A 137 4.70 -2.79 14.68
CA GLY A 137 5.63 -3.48 13.80
C GLY A 137 6.18 -4.75 14.41
N ALA A 138 6.16 -5.84 13.65
CA ALA A 138 6.61 -7.16 14.10
C ALA A 138 7.85 -7.66 13.35
N GLY A 139 8.27 -6.99 12.29
CA GLY A 139 9.36 -7.46 11.45
C GLY A 139 10.17 -6.35 10.81
N ILE A 140 10.84 -6.69 9.73
CA ILE A 140 11.70 -5.76 8.99
C ILE A 140 10.83 -4.70 8.32
N PRO A 141 11.04 -3.40 8.62
CA PRO A 141 10.19 -2.35 8.06
C PRO A 141 10.48 -2.09 6.59
N ILE A 142 9.41 -1.98 5.81
CA ILE A 142 9.44 -1.52 4.42
C ILE A 142 8.43 -0.39 4.31
N LEU A 143 8.92 0.82 4.04
CA LEU A 143 8.09 2.01 3.99
C LEU A 143 7.92 2.50 2.56
N GLY A 144 6.67 2.56 2.10
CA GLY A 144 6.31 3.17 0.83
C GLY A 144 5.61 4.50 1.05
N ARG A 145 6.08 5.52 0.35
CA ARG A 145 5.45 6.84 0.38
C ARG A 145 5.33 7.37 -1.04
N GLU A 146 4.58 8.45 -1.21
CA GLU A 146 4.45 9.08 -2.51
C GLU A 146 5.84 9.43 -3.06
N GLY A 147 6.08 9.01 -4.30
CA GLY A 147 7.30 9.28 -5.03
C GLY A 147 7.08 10.32 -6.10
N GLU A 148 8.08 10.46 -6.98
CA GLU A 148 8.01 11.38 -8.12
C GLU A 148 7.04 10.90 -9.20
N THR A 149 6.77 9.58 -9.24
CA THR A 149 5.88 9.00 -10.25
C THR A 149 4.43 9.12 -9.80
N SER A 150 3.62 9.78 -10.59
CA SER A 150 2.18 9.82 -10.38
C SER A 150 1.47 9.49 -11.68
N MET A 151 0.31 8.87 -11.54
CA MET A 151 -0.52 8.50 -12.69
C MET A 151 -1.60 9.55 -12.86
N LYS A 152 -1.60 10.22 -14.02
CA LYS A 152 -2.64 11.19 -14.35
C LYS A 152 -3.93 10.48 -14.75
N GLN A 153 -5.04 11.16 -14.53
CA GLN A 153 -6.34 10.63 -14.96
C GLN A 153 -6.45 10.56 -16.47
#